data_7fcadb5e0ff43c371b6b3aea547e998a
#
_entry.id   7fcadb5e0ff43c371b6b3aea547e998a
#
_cell.length_a   1.000
_cell.length_b   1.000
_cell.length_c   1.000
_cell.angle_alpha   90.00
_cell.angle_beta   90.00
_cell.angle_gamma   90.00
#
_symmetry.space_group_name_H-M   'P 1'
#
loop_
_entity.id
_entity.type
_entity.pdbx_description
1 polymer ?
#
loop_
_entity_poly.entity_id
_entity_poly.type
_entity_poly.pdbx_seq_one_letter_code
_entity_poly.pdbx_strand_id
1 'polypeptide(L)'
;MKIHVVRPQQEAIKNFKKVICFNSSIDLSEIADNECDVIMANDAVDTFTIDKLQELLGLLASKLRLNGELVIGGTDIRILCKNVINDQIDETTASQIISQLQSATSLQVLRGLAQEMGLNVVSTQLSGTHYELTIKRN
;
A
#
# COMPACT_ATOMS: atom_id res chain seq x y z
N MET A 1 1.72 16.49 -9.90
CA MET A 1 0.89 16.38 -8.66
C MET A 1 1.44 15.29 -7.76
N LYS A 2 1.41 15.52 -6.48
CA LYS A 2 1.78 14.52 -5.47
C LYS A 2 0.58 14.22 -4.61
N ILE A 3 0.25 12.94 -4.43
CA ILE A 3 -0.88 12.54 -3.57
C ILE A 3 -0.40 11.59 -2.48
N HIS A 4 -1.06 11.66 -1.32
CA HIS A 4 -0.87 10.74 -0.21
C HIS A 4 -2.19 10.05 0.11
N VAL A 5 -2.24 8.76 -0.11
CA VAL A 5 -3.41 7.92 0.18
C VAL A 5 -3.33 7.51 1.64
N VAL A 6 -4.29 7.94 2.43
CA VAL A 6 -4.29 7.78 3.89
C VAL A 6 -5.62 7.23 4.39
N ARG A 7 -5.62 6.72 5.61
CA ARG A 7 -6.85 6.34 6.33
C ARG A 7 -7.57 7.60 6.80
N PRO A 8 -8.90 7.52 7.12
CA PRO A 8 -9.70 8.71 7.45
C PRO A 8 -9.15 9.59 8.56
N GLN A 9 -8.43 9.02 9.54
CA GLN A 9 -7.92 9.76 10.70
C GLN A 9 -6.43 10.05 10.60
N GLN A 10 -5.80 9.74 9.48
CA GLN A 10 -4.37 9.92 9.26
C GLN A 10 -4.11 11.26 8.58
N GLU A 11 -3.02 11.92 8.97
CA GLU A 11 -2.57 13.16 8.34
C GLU A 11 -1.78 12.85 7.05
N ALA A 12 -1.98 13.66 6.02
CA ALA A 12 -1.19 13.57 4.81
C ALA A 12 0.16 14.28 4.97
N ILE A 13 1.14 13.85 4.19
CA ILE A 13 2.45 14.52 4.10
C ILE A 13 2.22 15.96 3.61
N LYS A 14 2.96 16.90 4.20
CA LYS A 14 2.90 18.31 3.79
C LYS A 14 3.18 18.46 2.29
N ASN A 15 2.40 19.28 1.62
CA ASN A 15 2.44 19.53 0.18
C ASN A 15 1.96 18.37 -0.70
N PHE A 16 1.40 17.32 -0.11
CA PHE A 16 0.72 16.25 -0.83
C PHE A 16 -0.78 16.45 -0.75
N LYS A 17 -1.48 16.20 -1.85
CA LYS A 17 -2.96 16.17 -1.84
C LYS A 17 -3.41 14.91 -1.10
N LYS A 18 -4.27 15.08 -0.12
CA LYS A 18 -4.82 13.98 0.68
C LYS A 18 -5.90 13.23 -0.10
N VAL A 19 -5.77 11.91 -0.16
CA VAL A 19 -6.77 10.99 -0.71
C VAL A 19 -7.09 9.97 0.37
N ILE A 20 -8.36 9.77 0.67
CA ILE A 20 -8.77 8.84 1.74
C ILE A 20 -9.11 7.49 1.15
N CYS A 21 -8.56 6.42 1.77
CA CYS A 21 -8.94 5.03 1.52
C CYS A 21 -9.54 4.42 2.78
N PHE A 22 -10.61 3.66 2.61
CA PHE A 22 -11.31 3.02 3.71
C PHE A 22 -12.19 1.89 3.19
N ASN A 23 -12.15 0.74 3.86
CA ASN A 23 -13.04 -0.39 3.59
C ASN A 23 -13.11 -0.77 2.10
N SER A 24 -11.94 -1.03 1.51
CA SER A 24 -11.78 -1.41 0.10
C SER A 24 -12.25 -0.34 -0.90
N SER A 25 -12.28 0.92 -0.49
CA SER A 25 -12.72 2.04 -1.31
C SER A 25 -11.71 3.17 -1.32
N ILE A 26 -11.53 3.79 -2.48
CA ILE A 26 -10.67 4.96 -2.67
C ILE A 26 -11.31 5.85 -3.73
N ASP A 27 -11.35 7.15 -3.49
CA ASP A 27 -11.90 8.11 -4.44
C ASP A 27 -10.77 8.90 -5.12
N LEU A 28 -10.49 8.55 -6.36
CA LEU A 28 -9.52 9.23 -7.22
C LEU A 28 -10.19 10.01 -8.35
N SER A 29 -11.50 10.28 -8.24
CA SER A 29 -12.28 10.94 -9.30
C SER A 29 -11.78 12.34 -9.65
N GLU A 30 -11.16 13.04 -8.70
CA GLU A 30 -10.61 14.39 -8.92
C GLU A 30 -9.21 14.37 -9.55
N ILE A 31 -8.63 13.18 -9.77
CA ILE A 31 -7.27 13.04 -10.26
C ILE A 31 -7.34 12.44 -11.67
N ALA A 32 -6.79 13.16 -12.63
CA ALA A 32 -6.73 12.69 -14.01
C ALA A 32 -5.67 11.60 -14.17
N ASP A 33 -5.85 10.75 -15.17
CA ASP A 33 -4.84 9.76 -15.54
C ASP A 33 -3.55 10.48 -15.97
N ASN A 34 -2.41 9.88 -15.67
CA ASN A 34 -1.09 10.39 -16.02
C ASN A 34 -0.74 11.75 -15.36
N GLU A 35 -1.36 12.08 -14.23
CA GLU A 35 -1.19 13.38 -13.58
C GLU A 35 -0.16 13.37 -12.44
N CYS A 36 0.03 12.22 -11.78
CA CYS A 36 0.80 12.15 -10.55
C CYS A 36 2.29 11.89 -10.78
N ASP A 37 3.13 12.71 -10.17
CA ASP A 37 4.58 12.49 -10.07
C ASP A 37 4.91 11.45 -9.02
N VAL A 38 4.22 11.54 -7.87
CA VAL A 38 4.44 10.68 -6.71
C VAL A 38 3.09 10.33 -6.10
N ILE A 39 2.91 9.05 -5.84
CA ILE A 39 1.77 8.54 -5.06
C ILE A 39 2.35 7.81 -3.85
N MET A 40 2.05 8.31 -2.65
CA MET A 40 2.36 7.62 -1.40
C MET A 40 1.13 6.88 -0.93
N ALA A 41 1.19 5.56 -0.92
CA ALA A 41 0.11 4.68 -0.49
C ALA A 41 0.66 3.59 0.45
N ASN A 42 1.51 4.00 1.37
CA ASN A 42 2.34 3.10 2.16
C ASN A 42 1.56 2.21 3.13
N ASP A 43 0.32 2.56 3.48
CA ASP A 43 -0.55 1.73 4.33
C ASP A 43 -1.84 1.30 3.62
N ALA A 44 -1.99 1.60 2.34
CA ALA A 44 -3.25 1.44 1.63
C ALA A 44 -3.70 -0.02 1.50
N VAL A 45 -2.75 -0.96 1.36
CA VAL A 45 -3.06 -2.39 1.18
C VAL A 45 -3.89 -2.94 2.34
N ASP A 46 -3.60 -2.50 3.58
CA ASP A 46 -4.29 -2.98 4.77
C ASP A 46 -5.79 -2.62 4.80
N THR A 47 -6.20 -1.63 4.03
CA THR A 47 -7.60 -1.17 3.97
C THR A 47 -8.41 -1.85 2.87
N PHE A 48 -7.79 -2.72 2.07
CA PHE A 48 -8.43 -3.43 0.96
C PHE A 48 -8.47 -4.93 1.20
N THR A 49 -9.56 -5.58 0.77
CA THR A 49 -9.62 -7.04 0.72
C THR A 49 -8.70 -7.56 -0.38
N ILE A 50 -8.24 -8.80 -0.24
CA ILE A 50 -7.24 -9.37 -1.13
C ILE A 50 -7.71 -9.42 -2.59
N ASP A 51 -9.00 -9.64 -2.82
CA ASP A 51 -9.60 -9.68 -4.16
C ASP A 51 -9.65 -8.30 -4.83
N LYS A 52 -9.49 -7.21 -4.08
CA LYS A 52 -9.50 -5.84 -4.58
C LYS A 52 -8.11 -5.27 -4.84
N LEU A 53 -7.05 -5.98 -4.50
CA LEU A 53 -5.68 -5.45 -4.60
C LEU A 53 -5.24 -5.22 -6.04
N GLN A 54 -5.63 -6.09 -6.96
CA GLN A 54 -5.30 -5.93 -8.39
C GLN A 54 -5.94 -4.65 -8.94
N GLU A 55 -7.19 -4.41 -8.61
CA GLU A 55 -7.91 -3.19 -9.01
C GLU A 55 -7.24 -1.95 -8.41
N LEU A 56 -6.87 -1.99 -7.12
CA LEU A 56 -6.17 -0.89 -6.46
C LEU A 56 -4.86 -0.56 -7.16
N LEU A 57 -4.01 -1.56 -7.42
CA LEU A 57 -2.74 -1.37 -8.11
C LEU A 57 -2.93 -0.77 -9.50
N GLY A 58 -3.87 -1.30 -10.26
CA GLY A 58 -4.17 -0.81 -11.61
C GLY A 58 -4.65 0.64 -11.58
N LEU A 59 -5.53 0.97 -10.64
CA LEU A 59 -6.09 2.30 -10.49
C LEU A 59 -5.00 3.32 -10.13
N LEU A 60 -4.16 3.02 -9.13
CA LEU A 60 -3.08 3.90 -8.73
C LEU A 60 -2.03 4.06 -9.84
N ALA A 61 -1.66 2.96 -10.50
CA ALA A 61 -0.69 3.00 -11.59
C ALA A 61 -1.19 3.85 -12.76
N SER A 62 -2.50 3.84 -13.06
CA SER A 62 -3.08 4.66 -14.13
C SER A 62 -2.97 6.16 -13.87
N LYS A 63 -2.85 6.58 -12.61
CA LYS A 63 -2.71 7.98 -12.23
C LYS A 63 -1.28 8.50 -12.32
N LEU A 64 -0.29 7.62 -12.44
CA LEU A 64 1.11 8.01 -12.56
C LEU A 64 1.40 8.58 -13.95
N ARG A 65 2.12 9.69 -13.98
CA ARG A 65 2.72 10.19 -15.22
C ARG A 65 3.95 9.37 -15.57
N LEU A 66 4.47 9.56 -16.77
CA LEU A 66 5.72 8.94 -17.20
C LEU A 66 6.85 9.29 -16.20
N ASN A 67 7.63 8.31 -15.79
CA ASN A 67 8.64 8.40 -14.74
C ASN A 67 8.11 8.70 -13.33
N GLY A 68 6.80 8.70 -13.14
CA GLY A 68 6.19 8.83 -11.82
C GLY A 68 6.41 7.59 -10.96
N GLU A 69 6.36 7.77 -9.66
CA GLU A 69 6.60 6.71 -8.68
C GLU A 69 5.42 6.50 -7.75
N LEU A 70 5.10 5.24 -7.52
CA LEU A 70 4.11 4.78 -6.54
C LEU A 70 4.83 4.01 -5.43
N VAL A 71 4.68 4.46 -4.19
CA VAL A 71 5.09 3.70 -3.02
C VAL A 71 3.83 3.10 -2.41
N ILE A 72 3.74 1.77 -2.38
CA ILE A 72 2.57 1.06 -1.87
C ILE A 72 2.99 -0.03 -0.89
N GLY A 73 2.24 -0.20 0.17
CA GLY A 73 2.58 -1.18 1.19
C GLY A 73 1.47 -1.46 2.18
N GLY A 74 1.84 -2.22 3.18
CA GLY A 74 0.96 -2.63 4.25
C GLY A 74 1.68 -3.47 5.29
N THR A 75 0.92 -4.19 6.09
CA THR A 75 1.45 -5.11 7.11
C THR A 75 1.80 -6.46 6.49
N ASP A 76 3.02 -6.93 6.74
CA ASP A 76 3.48 -8.23 6.27
C ASP A 76 3.05 -9.31 7.25
N ILE A 77 2.07 -10.12 6.86
CA ILE A 77 1.51 -11.17 7.73
C ILE A 77 2.56 -12.24 8.07
N ARG A 78 3.51 -12.52 7.17
CA ARG A 78 4.54 -13.53 7.41
C ARG A 78 5.50 -13.08 8.50
N ILE A 79 5.90 -11.81 8.48
CA ILE A 79 6.77 -11.23 9.51
C ILE A 79 6.01 -11.13 10.84
N LEU A 80 4.75 -10.72 10.82
CA LEU A 80 3.93 -10.65 12.01
C LEU A 80 3.83 -12.02 12.70
N CYS A 81 3.50 -13.06 11.95
CA CYS A 81 3.42 -14.43 12.48
C CYS A 81 4.76 -14.91 13.03
N LYS A 82 5.85 -14.64 12.34
CA LYS A 82 7.20 -14.99 12.79
C LYS A 82 7.54 -14.31 14.12
N ASN A 83 7.22 -13.03 14.24
CA ASN A 83 7.51 -12.27 15.44
C ASN A 83 6.66 -12.73 16.63
N VAL A 84 5.43 -13.16 16.40
CA VAL A 84 4.58 -13.77 17.45
C VAL A 84 5.16 -15.11 17.91
N ILE A 85 5.56 -15.97 16.97
CA ILE A 85 6.14 -17.28 17.27
C ILE A 85 7.45 -17.12 18.06
N ASN A 86 8.24 -16.11 17.76
CA ASN A 86 9.54 -15.84 18.40
C ASN A 86 9.42 -14.95 19.63
N ASP A 87 8.23 -14.71 20.14
CA ASP A 87 7.96 -13.90 21.35
C ASP A 87 8.45 -12.44 21.26
N GLN A 88 8.62 -11.91 20.05
CA GLN A 88 8.98 -10.50 19.84
C GLN A 88 7.77 -9.58 19.84
N ILE A 89 6.60 -10.12 19.52
CA ILE A 89 5.31 -9.44 19.59
C ILE A 89 4.37 -10.35 20.38
N ASP A 90 3.69 -9.81 21.38
CA ASP A 90 2.71 -10.56 22.16
C ASP A 90 1.35 -10.65 21.41
N GLU A 91 0.49 -11.54 21.88
CA GLU A 91 -0.83 -11.77 21.25
C GLU A 91 -1.72 -10.54 21.35
N THR A 92 -1.61 -9.73 22.40
CA THR A 92 -2.40 -8.51 22.54
C THR A 92 -2.03 -7.50 21.45
N THR A 93 -0.74 -7.27 21.23
CA THR A 93 -0.24 -6.39 20.17
C THR A 93 -0.60 -6.93 18.79
N ALA A 94 -0.42 -8.23 18.58
CA ALA A 94 -0.79 -8.89 17.32
C ALA A 94 -2.29 -8.74 17.03
N SER A 95 -3.15 -8.91 18.04
CA SER A 95 -4.59 -8.71 17.90
C SER A 95 -4.95 -7.30 17.47
N GLN A 96 -4.28 -6.30 18.03
CA GLN A 96 -4.49 -4.89 17.65
C GLN A 96 -4.11 -4.64 16.18
N ILE A 97 -2.99 -5.21 15.74
CA ILE A 97 -2.54 -5.09 14.35
C ILE A 97 -3.54 -5.78 13.42
N ILE A 98 -3.88 -7.04 13.71
CA ILE A 98 -4.77 -7.86 12.87
C ILE A 98 -6.16 -7.24 12.76
N SER A 99 -6.68 -6.64 13.83
CA SER A 99 -8.02 -6.02 13.83
C SER A 99 -8.16 -4.86 12.84
N GLN A 100 -7.06 -4.29 12.39
CA GLN A 100 -7.05 -3.19 11.42
C GLN A 100 -6.87 -3.65 9.97
N LEU A 101 -6.68 -4.95 9.74
CA LEU A 101 -6.42 -5.50 8.41
C LEU A 101 -7.70 -5.97 7.73
N GLN A 102 -7.89 -5.55 6.49
CA GLN A 102 -8.90 -6.11 5.58
C GLN A 102 -8.33 -7.32 4.82
N SER A 103 -7.00 -7.46 4.77
CA SER A 103 -6.34 -8.56 4.07
C SER A 103 -5.07 -8.98 4.79
N ALA A 104 -4.75 -10.25 4.72
CA ALA A 104 -3.48 -10.80 5.17
C ALA A 104 -2.55 -10.92 3.95
N THR A 105 -1.63 -9.98 3.81
CA THR A 105 -0.71 -9.90 2.67
C THR A 105 0.74 -9.90 3.13
N SER A 106 1.64 -10.03 2.16
CA SER A 106 3.08 -9.97 2.39
C SER A 106 3.75 -9.25 1.23
N LEU A 107 5.02 -8.89 1.42
CA LEU A 107 5.84 -8.32 0.36
C LEU A 107 5.82 -9.21 -0.88
N GLN A 108 5.94 -10.55 -0.70
CA GLN A 108 5.97 -11.49 -1.80
C GLN A 108 4.67 -11.49 -2.60
N VAL A 109 3.52 -11.43 -1.91
CA VAL A 109 2.20 -11.42 -2.56
C VAL A 109 2.03 -10.17 -3.40
N LEU A 110 2.30 -9.01 -2.83
CA LEU A 110 2.12 -7.74 -3.54
C LEU A 110 3.11 -7.60 -4.70
N ARG A 111 4.37 -7.97 -4.49
CA ARG A 111 5.37 -7.94 -5.55
C ARG A 111 5.00 -8.88 -6.71
N GLY A 112 4.56 -10.10 -6.39
CA GLY A 112 4.12 -11.06 -7.40
C GLY A 112 2.94 -10.52 -8.22
N LEU A 113 1.96 -9.93 -7.56
CA LEU A 113 0.81 -9.32 -8.22
C LEU A 113 1.23 -8.16 -9.15
N ALA A 114 2.10 -7.29 -8.68
CA ALA A 114 2.61 -6.17 -9.47
C ALA A 114 3.37 -6.67 -10.72
N GLN A 115 4.18 -7.71 -10.57
CA GLN A 115 4.93 -8.31 -11.68
C GLN A 115 3.99 -8.97 -12.69
N GLU A 116 2.96 -9.67 -12.24
CA GLU A 116 1.95 -10.27 -13.13
C GLU A 116 1.21 -9.20 -13.94
N MET A 117 1.02 -8.02 -13.39
CA MET A 117 0.39 -6.88 -14.06
C MET A 117 1.35 -6.13 -15.00
N GLY A 118 2.62 -6.54 -15.07
CA GLY A 118 3.63 -5.87 -15.90
C GLY A 118 4.14 -4.56 -15.31
N LEU A 119 3.93 -4.31 -14.03
CA LEU A 119 4.41 -3.10 -13.36
C LEU A 119 5.91 -3.22 -13.03
N ASN A 120 6.63 -2.11 -13.13
CA ASN A 120 8.08 -2.07 -12.88
C ASN A 120 8.36 -1.80 -11.41
N VAL A 121 8.65 -2.85 -10.64
CA VAL A 121 9.04 -2.75 -9.23
C VAL A 121 10.53 -2.42 -9.16
N VAL A 122 10.87 -1.22 -8.70
CA VAL A 122 12.26 -0.73 -8.66
C VAL A 122 12.92 -0.92 -7.30
N SER A 123 12.16 -1.01 -6.22
CA SER A 123 12.71 -1.30 -4.89
C SER A 123 11.66 -1.86 -3.95
N THR A 124 12.14 -2.53 -2.90
CA THR A 124 11.32 -3.08 -1.82
C THR A 124 11.96 -2.73 -0.50
N GLN A 125 11.15 -2.54 0.55
CA GLN A 125 11.64 -2.21 1.88
C GLN A 125 10.80 -2.91 2.94
N LEU A 126 11.46 -3.39 3.99
CA LEU A 126 10.83 -3.95 5.17
C LEU A 126 11.25 -3.13 6.39
N SER A 127 10.29 -2.78 7.23
CA SER A 127 10.53 -2.05 8.49
C SER A 127 9.59 -2.59 9.56
N GLY A 128 10.13 -3.37 10.52
CA GLY A 128 9.30 -4.07 11.49
C GLY A 128 8.37 -5.06 10.79
N THR A 129 7.06 -4.94 11.03
CA THR A 129 6.03 -5.74 10.36
C THR A 129 5.49 -5.09 9.09
N HIS A 130 6.00 -3.92 8.73
CA HIS A 130 5.54 -3.14 7.57
C HIS A 130 6.41 -3.40 6.35
N TYR A 131 5.79 -3.46 5.16
CA TYR A 131 6.51 -3.57 3.90
C TYR A 131 6.07 -2.48 2.93
N GLU A 132 6.96 -2.12 2.00
CA GLU A 132 6.69 -1.17 0.94
C GLU A 132 7.33 -1.63 -0.36
N LEU A 133 6.63 -1.39 -1.48
CA LEU A 133 7.16 -1.49 -2.83
C LEU A 133 7.18 -0.12 -3.46
N THR A 134 8.25 0.18 -4.22
CA THR A 134 8.28 1.34 -5.10
C THR A 134 8.15 0.85 -6.53
N ILE A 135 7.13 1.37 -7.22
CA ILE A 135 6.81 1.06 -8.61
C ILE A 135 7.03 2.33 -9.41
N LYS A 136 7.72 2.21 -10.53
CA LYS A 136 7.99 3.35 -11.42
C LYS A 136 7.32 3.11 -12.77
N ARG A 137 6.65 4.12 -13.29
CA ARG A 137 6.10 4.07 -14.64
C ARG A 137 7.16 4.48 -15.65
N ASN A 138 7.48 3.55 -16.53
CA ASN A 138 8.42 3.79 -17.63
C ASN A 138 7.72 4.37 -18.86
#